data_b3fc76006414c8ede73b766ede6bb36e
#
_entry.id   b3fc76006414c8ede73b766ede6bb36e
#
_cell.length_a   1.000
_cell.length_b   1.000
_cell.length_c   1.000
_cell.angle_alpha   90.00
_cell.angle_beta   90.00
_cell.angle_gamma   90.00
#
_symmetry.space_group_name_H-M   'P 1'
#
loop_
_entity.id
_entity.type
_entity.pdbx_description
1 polymer ?
#
loop_
_entity_poly.entity_id
_entity_poly.type
_entity_poly.pdbx_seq_one_letter_code
_entity_poly.pdbx_strand_id
1 'polypeptide(L)'
;MKTKVFYTASDEAARIIKNGGLVAVPTETVYGLCANALDEKAVKKIFELKGRDEKKPMALMISGAEDIGKYALEIPAAALVLADKFWPGPLTIVLKAREFIPEILKASGSTIGLRCPDKKITLELLKKCSLPLAGPSANPSGEKSPVSAEEVLAYFDGKIDAVIDGGESELKEASTVISLAETPFKIIRHGALPESEIVDALISSMKIVGLSGRTGSGKTTALKVAEDLGALALDCDKIYSELTESSEDLKSELTAEFGDVYIGNTLDRKKLANRVFGDEKALKSLNRISHKYVGHEVLRRLGAHAMQGGKFAAIDAVELFAGDVSKLCTKTFALISNPKLQIERVMKRDGISEEMAIKRLDAQKPDSYYIEKSDEVIESRFDDIDEFIRLCKQKFKEVFI
;
A
#
# COMPACT_ATOMS: atom_id res chain seq x y z
N MET A 1 0.65 -19.79 -43.58
CA MET A 1 -0.81 -19.87 -43.25
C MET A 1 -1.23 -18.46 -42.89
N LYS A 2 -2.39 -17.94 -43.32
CA LYS A 2 -2.81 -16.58 -42.95
C LYS A 2 -3.35 -16.57 -41.51
N THR A 3 -3.00 -15.61 -40.68
CA THR A 3 -3.53 -15.45 -39.30
C THR A 3 -5.03 -15.18 -39.35
N LYS A 4 -5.84 -15.92 -38.58
CA LYS A 4 -7.28 -15.67 -38.45
C LYS A 4 -7.55 -14.42 -37.61
N VAL A 5 -8.56 -13.65 -37.98
CA VAL A 5 -9.01 -12.50 -37.21
C VAL A 5 -10.40 -12.77 -36.63
N PHE A 6 -10.54 -12.67 -35.30
CA PHE A 6 -11.81 -12.79 -34.59
C PHE A 6 -12.20 -11.45 -33.98
N TYR A 7 -13.48 -11.15 -33.93
CA TYR A 7 -14.02 -9.94 -33.27
C TYR A 7 -14.77 -10.25 -31.98
N THR A 8 -14.75 -11.50 -31.56
CA THR A 8 -15.39 -11.99 -30.32
C THR A 8 -14.55 -13.11 -29.72
N ALA A 9 -14.79 -13.41 -28.46
CA ALA A 9 -14.24 -14.61 -27.77
C ALA A 9 -14.95 -15.87 -28.29
N SER A 10 -14.62 -16.29 -29.51
CA SER A 10 -15.25 -17.43 -30.14
C SER A 10 -14.82 -18.77 -29.54
N ASP A 11 -15.67 -19.81 -29.67
CA ASP A 11 -15.29 -21.17 -29.24
C ASP A 11 -14.17 -21.74 -30.13
N GLU A 12 -14.02 -21.21 -31.35
CA GLU A 12 -12.89 -21.56 -32.22
C GLU A 12 -11.57 -21.02 -31.68
N ALA A 13 -11.53 -19.74 -31.22
CA ALA A 13 -10.35 -19.17 -30.61
C ALA A 13 -9.94 -19.93 -29.32
N ALA A 14 -10.92 -20.33 -28.51
CA ALA A 14 -10.66 -21.13 -27.31
C ALA A 14 -10.13 -22.54 -27.67
N ARG A 15 -10.66 -23.18 -28.74
CA ARG A 15 -10.14 -24.45 -29.23
C ARG A 15 -8.71 -24.36 -29.75
N ILE A 16 -8.38 -23.31 -30.47
CA ILE A 16 -6.99 -23.07 -30.93
C ILE A 16 -6.04 -23.09 -29.72
N ILE A 17 -6.34 -22.33 -28.67
CA ILE A 17 -5.50 -22.28 -27.45
C ILE A 17 -5.43 -23.65 -26.76
N LYS A 18 -6.58 -24.34 -26.58
CA LYS A 18 -6.63 -25.66 -25.94
C LYS A 18 -5.80 -26.70 -26.70
N ASN A 19 -5.68 -26.57 -28.01
CA ASN A 19 -4.89 -27.44 -28.87
C ASN A 19 -3.43 -26.98 -29.03
N GLY A 20 -2.95 -26.09 -28.19
CA GLY A 20 -1.54 -25.62 -28.19
C GLY A 20 -1.20 -24.59 -29.26
N GLY A 21 -2.22 -23.91 -29.81
CA GLY A 21 -2.04 -22.81 -30.75
C GLY A 21 -1.81 -21.46 -30.03
N LEU A 22 -1.41 -20.46 -30.81
CA LEU A 22 -1.10 -19.12 -30.35
C LEU A 22 -2.18 -18.12 -30.79
N VAL A 23 -2.77 -17.40 -29.85
CA VAL A 23 -3.78 -16.37 -30.11
C VAL A 23 -3.35 -15.06 -29.46
N ALA A 24 -3.27 -14.00 -30.24
CA ALA A 24 -3.10 -12.66 -29.68
C ALA A 24 -4.44 -12.10 -29.21
N VAL A 25 -4.45 -11.50 -28.02
CA VAL A 25 -5.66 -10.98 -27.37
C VAL A 25 -5.50 -9.54 -26.93
N PRO A 26 -6.55 -8.70 -26.99
CA PRO A 26 -6.53 -7.35 -26.47
C PRO A 26 -6.54 -7.37 -24.93
N THR A 27 -5.84 -6.41 -24.32
CA THR A 27 -6.03 -6.07 -22.92
C THR A 27 -6.15 -4.56 -22.79
N GLU A 28 -6.51 -4.06 -21.61
CA GLU A 28 -6.58 -2.62 -21.32
C GLU A 28 -5.19 -1.96 -21.40
N THR A 29 -4.11 -2.75 -21.22
CA THR A 29 -2.72 -2.28 -21.25
C THR A 29 -2.15 -2.33 -22.67
N VAL A 30 -1.85 -3.52 -23.15
CA VAL A 30 -1.29 -3.83 -24.49
C VAL A 30 -1.81 -5.18 -24.94
N TYR A 31 -1.72 -5.49 -26.22
CA TYR A 31 -2.05 -6.83 -26.71
C TYR A 31 -1.11 -7.90 -26.16
N GLY A 32 -1.68 -9.02 -25.71
CA GLY A 32 -0.95 -10.19 -25.21
C GLY A 32 -0.90 -11.32 -26.22
N LEU A 33 0.23 -12.00 -26.36
CA LEU A 33 0.36 -13.23 -27.13
C LEU A 33 0.11 -14.43 -26.21
N CYS A 34 -1.01 -15.11 -26.40
CA CYS A 34 -1.50 -16.11 -25.46
C CYS A 34 -1.38 -17.54 -25.96
N ALA A 35 -1.04 -18.44 -25.04
CA ALA A 35 -1.08 -19.89 -25.19
C ALA A 35 -1.59 -20.54 -23.90
N ASN A 36 -1.97 -21.83 -23.98
CA ASN A 36 -2.22 -22.63 -22.79
C ASN A 36 -0.98 -22.68 -21.90
N ALA A 37 -1.04 -22.06 -20.71
CA ALA A 37 0.08 -21.97 -19.80
C ALA A 37 0.52 -23.32 -19.22
N LEU A 38 -0.36 -24.33 -19.23
CA LEU A 38 -0.07 -25.66 -18.69
C LEU A 38 0.49 -26.61 -19.78
N ASP A 39 0.57 -26.14 -21.02
CA ASP A 39 1.19 -26.85 -22.14
C ASP A 39 2.57 -26.26 -22.43
N GLU A 40 3.61 -26.91 -21.93
CA GLU A 40 5.00 -26.47 -22.10
C GLU A 40 5.40 -26.29 -23.58
N LYS A 41 4.87 -27.12 -24.46
CA LYS A 41 5.15 -27.02 -25.91
C LYS A 41 4.52 -25.76 -26.51
N ALA A 42 3.31 -25.40 -26.07
CA ALA A 42 2.65 -24.16 -26.49
C ALA A 42 3.38 -22.93 -25.95
N VAL A 43 3.84 -22.98 -24.70
CA VAL A 43 4.64 -21.91 -24.09
C VAL A 43 5.98 -21.72 -24.81
N LYS A 44 6.69 -22.81 -25.17
CA LYS A 44 7.95 -22.73 -25.94
C LYS A 44 7.77 -22.02 -27.27
N LYS A 45 6.66 -22.24 -27.98
CA LYS A 45 6.35 -21.50 -29.22
C LYS A 45 6.32 -19.99 -29.01
N ILE A 46 5.82 -19.50 -27.84
CA ILE A 46 5.86 -18.07 -27.52
C ILE A 46 7.31 -17.58 -27.38
N PHE A 47 8.17 -18.33 -26.68
CA PHE A 47 9.57 -17.95 -26.50
C PHE A 47 10.31 -17.90 -27.86
N GLU A 48 10.15 -18.93 -28.68
CA GLU A 48 10.76 -19.03 -30.01
C GLU A 48 10.29 -17.88 -30.92
N LEU A 49 8.96 -17.68 -31.02
CA LEU A 49 8.38 -16.67 -31.89
C LEU A 49 8.80 -15.23 -31.51
N LYS A 50 8.92 -14.97 -30.22
CA LYS A 50 9.33 -13.65 -29.70
C LYS A 50 10.83 -13.46 -29.66
N GLY A 51 11.66 -14.49 -29.84
CA GLY A 51 13.09 -14.45 -29.50
C GLY A 51 13.31 -14.07 -28.04
N ARG A 52 12.45 -14.58 -27.14
CA ARG A 52 12.50 -14.26 -25.72
C ARG A 52 13.51 -15.13 -25.00
N ASP A 53 14.33 -14.51 -24.15
CA ASP A 53 15.22 -15.23 -23.24
C ASP A 53 14.41 -16.06 -22.23
N GLU A 54 14.66 -17.36 -22.16
CA GLU A 54 14.01 -18.29 -21.25
C GLU A 54 14.27 -17.97 -19.76
N LYS A 55 15.29 -17.17 -19.46
CA LYS A 55 15.56 -16.64 -18.12
C LYS A 55 14.59 -15.52 -17.69
N LYS A 56 13.70 -15.07 -18.58
CA LYS A 56 12.69 -14.05 -18.27
C LYS A 56 11.34 -14.73 -17.98
N PRO A 57 10.87 -14.75 -16.70
CA PRO A 57 9.61 -15.38 -16.36
C PRO A 57 8.44 -14.77 -17.11
N MET A 58 7.34 -15.51 -17.21
CA MET A 58 6.15 -15.12 -17.93
C MET A 58 4.93 -15.20 -17.01
N ALA A 59 4.12 -14.15 -16.97
CA ALA A 59 2.92 -14.12 -16.16
C ALA A 59 1.78 -14.94 -16.77
N LEU A 60 0.88 -15.41 -15.91
CA LEU A 60 -0.38 -16.04 -16.25
C LEU A 60 -1.51 -15.02 -16.25
N MET A 61 -2.34 -15.02 -17.27
CA MET A 61 -3.65 -14.39 -17.25
C MET A 61 -4.66 -15.38 -16.65
N ILE A 62 -5.45 -14.93 -15.69
CA ILE A 62 -6.50 -15.68 -14.99
C ILE A 62 -7.83 -14.92 -15.04
N SER A 63 -8.94 -15.61 -14.76
CA SER A 63 -10.28 -15.05 -14.93
C SER A 63 -10.77 -14.21 -13.75
N GLY A 64 -10.13 -14.31 -12.59
CA GLY A 64 -10.49 -13.56 -11.38
C GLY A 64 -9.58 -13.84 -10.20
N ALA A 65 -9.77 -13.12 -9.12
CA ALA A 65 -9.00 -13.27 -7.87
C ALA A 65 -9.22 -14.64 -7.20
N GLU A 66 -10.38 -15.24 -7.40
CA GLU A 66 -10.74 -16.60 -6.93
C GLU A 66 -9.81 -17.70 -7.48
N ASP A 67 -9.14 -17.41 -8.58
CA ASP A 67 -8.21 -18.35 -9.21
C ASP A 67 -6.80 -18.32 -8.62
N ILE A 68 -6.45 -17.30 -7.79
CA ILE A 68 -5.09 -17.16 -7.23
C ILE A 68 -4.63 -18.46 -6.56
N GLY A 69 -5.46 -19.03 -5.69
CA GLY A 69 -5.14 -20.25 -4.94
C GLY A 69 -4.96 -21.51 -5.79
N LYS A 70 -5.40 -21.48 -7.08
CA LYS A 70 -5.17 -22.57 -8.01
C LYS A 70 -3.73 -22.61 -8.49
N TYR A 71 -3.03 -21.47 -8.58
CA TYR A 71 -1.72 -21.35 -9.22
C TYR A 71 -0.62 -20.90 -8.26
N ALA A 72 -0.98 -20.31 -7.10
CA ALA A 72 -0.03 -19.82 -6.12
C ALA A 72 -0.14 -20.52 -4.77
N LEU A 73 0.97 -20.46 -4.01
CA LEU A 73 1.11 -20.93 -2.63
C LEU A 73 1.40 -19.74 -1.71
N GLU A 74 1.22 -19.93 -0.39
CA GLU A 74 1.58 -18.95 0.64
C GLU A 74 1.08 -17.54 0.32
N ILE A 75 -0.20 -17.42 -0.01
CA ILE A 75 -0.81 -16.16 -0.47
C ILE A 75 -0.91 -15.18 0.69
N PRO A 76 -0.14 -14.08 0.71
CA PRO A 76 -0.26 -13.08 1.77
C PRO A 76 -1.58 -12.32 1.64
N ALA A 77 -2.13 -11.82 2.75
CA ALA A 77 -3.35 -11.01 2.73
C ALA A 77 -3.25 -9.80 1.78
N ALA A 78 -2.06 -9.21 1.68
CA ALA A 78 -1.76 -8.14 0.74
C ALA A 78 -2.11 -8.49 -0.71
N ALA A 79 -1.91 -9.74 -1.13
CA ALA A 79 -2.25 -10.18 -2.50
C ALA A 79 -3.76 -10.14 -2.73
N LEU A 80 -4.54 -10.55 -1.75
CA LEU A 80 -6.00 -10.52 -1.84
C LEU A 80 -6.53 -9.09 -1.85
N VAL A 81 -5.98 -8.22 -1.01
CA VAL A 81 -6.31 -6.78 -0.96
C VAL A 81 -6.03 -6.11 -2.32
N LEU A 82 -4.84 -6.34 -2.88
CA LEU A 82 -4.47 -5.75 -4.16
C LEU A 82 -5.26 -6.32 -5.32
N ALA A 83 -5.56 -7.62 -5.30
CA ALA A 83 -6.41 -8.25 -6.31
C ALA A 83 -7.85 -7.72 -6.24
N ASP A 84 -8.44 -7.60 -5.06
CA ASP A 84 -9.79 -7.07 -4.87
C ASP A 84 -9.91 -5.62 -5.38
N LYS A 85 -8.89 -4.80 -5.13
CA LYS A 85 -8.90 -3.39 -5.52
C LYS A 85 -8.57 -3.14 -6.99
N PHE A 86 -7.66 -3.91 -7.58
CA PHE A 86 -7.06 -3.61 -8.89
C PHE A 86 -7.30 -4.68 -9.96
N TRP A 87 -8.06 -5.73 -9.67
CA TRP A 87 -8.46 -6.72 -10.66
C TRP A 87 -9.99 -6.74 -10.85
N PRO A 88 -10.41 -6.80 -12.11
CA PRO A 88 -9.63 -6.81 -13.36
C PRO A 88 -8.86 -5.49 -13.56
N GLY A 89 -7.58 -5.56 -14.05
CA GLY A 89 -6.83 -4.34 -14.28
C GLY A 89 -5.31 -4.51 -14.46
N PRO A 90 -4.59 -3.36 -14.47
CA PRO A 90 -3.21 -3.29 -14.93
C PRO A 90 -2.17 -3.66 -13.85
N LEU A 91 -2.51 -4.59 -12.96
CA LEU A 91 -1.61 -5.08 -11.91
C LEU A 91 -1.27 -6.55 -12.13
N THR A 92 0.03 -6.87 -12.12
CA THR A 92 0.55 -8.24 -12.06
C THR A 92 1.14 -8.49 -10.68
N ILE A 93 0.64 -9.52 -9.98
CA ILE A 93 1.08 -9.91 -8.64
C ILE A 93 1.93 -11.18 -8.76
N VAL A 94 3.19 -11.11 -8.31
CA VAL A 94 4.12 -12.24 -8.29
C VAL A 94 4.05 -12.91 -6.93
N LEU A 95 3.78 -14.23 -6.94
CA LEU A 95 3.60 -15.08 -5.77
C LEU A 95 4.44 -16.35 -5.90
N LYS A 96 4.58 -17.13 -4.82
CA LYS A 96 5.16 -18.46 -4.88
C LYS A 96 4.29 -19.37 -5.75
N ALA A 97 4.91 -20.02 -6.72
CA ALA A 97 4.22 -20.87 -7.69
C ALA A 97 3.90 -22.26 -7.11
N ARG A 98 2.78 -22.84 -7.52
CA ARG A 98 2.56 -24.29 -7.33
C ARG A 98 3.50 -25.11 -8.20
N GLU A 99 3.83 -26.32 -7.75
CA GLU A 99 4.80 -27.22 -8.39
C GLU A 99 4.45 -27.59 -9.82
N PHE A 100 3.15 -27.79 -10.11
CA PHE A 100 2.70 -28.20 -11.46
C PHE A 100 2.83 -27.10 -12.53
N ILE A 101 3.15 -25.87 -12.14
CA ILE A 101 3.41 -24.78 -13.10
C ILE A 101 4.70 -25.08 -13.86
N PRO A 102 4.68 -25.10 -15.21
CA PRO A 102 5.85 -25.40 -16.02
C PRO A 102 7.08 -24.55 -15.68
N GLU A 103 8.24 -25.17 -15.59
CA GLU A 103 9.50 -24.51 -15.21
C GLU A 103 9.87 -23.35 -16.13
N ILE A 104 9.59 -23.49 -17.42
CA ILE A 104 9.84 -22.44 -18.42
C ILE A 104 9.12 -21.11 -18.11
N LEU A 105 7.95 -21.16 -17.44
CA LEU A 105 7.22 -19.96 -17.03
C LEU A 105 7.85 -19.28 -15.81
N LYS A 106 8.51 -20.05 -14.97
CA LYS A 106 9.16 -19.62 -13.74
C LYS A 106 10.62 -19.16 -13.96
N ALA A 107 11.17 -19.40 -15.15
CA ALA A 107 12.58 -19.16 -15.48
C ALA A 107 13.54 -19.82 -14.46
N SER A 108 13.27 -21.08 -14.10
CA SER A 108 13.97 -21.87 -13.06
C SER A 108 13.87 -21.28 -11.63
N GLY A 109 12.95 -20.34 -11.41
CA GLY A 109 12.64 -19.81 -10.09
C GLY A 109 11.45 -20.53 -9.43
N SER A 110 11.04 -20.01 -8.28
CA SER A 110 9.93 -20.54 -7.47
C SER A 110 8.65 -19.69 -7.53
N THR A 111 8.62 -18.66 -8.38
CA THR A 111 7.54 -17.66 -8.40
C THR A 111 6.82 -17.59 -9.73
N ILE A 112 5.58 -17.13 -9.70
CA ILE A 112 4.75 -16.90 -10.89
C ILE A 112 4.01 -15.57 -10.78
N GLY A 113 3.97 -14.79 -11.85
CA GLY A 113 3.13 -13.60 -11.97
C GLY A 113 1.71 -13.99 -12.36
N LEU A 114 0.72 -13.44 -11.67
CA LEU A 114 -0.70 -13.61 -11.97
C LEU A 114 -1.31 -12.26 -12.32
N ARG A 115 -2.22 -12.22 -13.28
CA ARG A 115 -2.96 -11.03 -13.68
C ARG A 115 -4.36 -11.38 -14.16
N CYS A 116 -5.35 -10.57 -13.76
CA CYS A 116 -6.69 -10.57 -14.34
C CYS A 116 -6.85 -9.31 -15.19
N PRO A 117 -6.82 -9.40 -16.55
CA PRO A 117 -6.89 -8.22 -17.42
C PRO A 117 -8.30 -7.62 -17.46
N ASP A 118 -8.39 -6.29 -17.55
CA ASP A 118 -9.67 -5.58 -17.69
C ASP A 118 -10.04 -5.39 -19.18
N LYS A 119 -10.38 -6.51 -19.81
CA LYS A 119 -10.92 -6.51 -21.18
C LYS A 119 -11.96 -7.62 -21.29
N LYS A 120 -13.22 -7.24 -21.42
CA LYS A 120 -14.36 -8.16 -21.41
C LYS A 120 -14.17 -9.35 -22.37
N ILE A 121 -13.74 -9.08 -23.60
CA ILE A 121 -13.53 -10.12 -24.62
C ILE A 121 -12.45 -11.14 -24.19
N THR A 122 -11.39 -10.68 -23.52
CA THR A 122 -10.31 -11.54 -23.02
C THR A 122 -10.75 -12.34 -21.79
N LEU A 123 -11.53 -11.73 -20.88
CA LEU A 123 -12.12 -12.44 -19.74
C LEU A 123 -13.10 -13.54 -20.21
N GLU A 124 -13.91 -13.28 -21.24
CA GLU A 124 -14.79 -14.27 -21.84
C GLU A 124 -13.98 -15.44 -22.46
N LEU A 125 -12.87 -15.15 -23.13
CA LEU A 125 -11.98 -16.17 -23.67
C LEU A 125 -11.35 -17.03 -22.56
N LEU A 126 -10.84 -16.41 -21.50
CA LEU A 126 -10.30 -17.11 -20.31
C LEU A 126 -11.33 -18.08 -19.72
N LYS A 127 -12.58 -17.62 -19.54
CA LYS A 127 -13.68 -18.45 -19.06
C LYS A 127 -13.99 -19.63 -20.02
N LYS A 128 -14.02 -19.40 -21.33
CA LYS A 128 -14.22 -20.44 -22.34
C LYS A 128 -13.06 -21.44 -22.40
N CYS A 129 -11.84 -20.96 -22.20
CA CYS A 129 -10.68 -21.84 -22.11
C CYS A 129 -10.70 -22.69 -20.84
N SER A 130 -11.20 -22.17 -19.73
CA SER A 130 -11.18 -22.80 -18.39
C SER A 130 -9.78 -23.22 -17.94
N LEU A 131 -8.76 -22.46 -18.36
CA LEU A 131 -7.35 -22.67 -18.03
C LEU A 131 -6.59 -21.33 -18.07
N PRO A 132 -5.45 -21.21 -17.38
CA PRO A 132 -4.65 -20.00 -17.39
C PRO A 132 -3.94 -19.84 -18.73
N LEU A 133 -3.75 -18.59 -19.15
CA LEU A 133 -3.03 -18.29 -20.37
C LEU A 133 -1.67 -17.68 -20.06
N ALA A 134 -0.60 -18.25 -20.60
CA ALA A 134 0.68 -17.55 -20.65
C ALA A 134 0.51 -16.37 -21.63
N GLY A 135 0.76 -15.13 -21.17
CA GLY A 135 0.37 -13.95 -21.94
C GLY A 135 1.38 -12.77 -21.83
N PRO A 136 2.59 -12.89 -22.40
CA PRO A 136 3.45 -11.72 -22.57
C PRO A 136 2.88 -10.79 -23.64
N SER A 137 3.39 -9.54 -23.75
CA SER A 137 3.02 -8.63 -24.83
C SER A 137 3.24 -9.24 -26.22
N ALA A 138 2.40 -8.91 -27.22
CA ALA A 138 2.39 -9.53 -28.53
C ALA A 138 3.36 -8.88 -29.55
N ASN A 139 4.64 -8.68 -29.14
CA ASN A 139 5.72 -8.13 -29.95
C ASN A 139 6.96 -9.04 -29.91
N PRO A 140 7.89 -8.99 -30.89
CA PRO A 140 9.23 -9.54 -30.73
C PRO A 140 9.94 -8.92 -29.52
N SER A 141 10.84 -9.67 -28.88
CA SER A 141 11.54 -9.16 -27.69
C SER A 141 12.39 -7.94 -28.02
N GLY A 142 12.19 -6.85 -27.26
CA GLY A 142 12.87 -5.59 -27.49
C GLY A 142 12.12 -4.58 -28.35
N GLU A 143 11.10 -5.02 -29.10
CA GLU A 143 10.25 -4.15 -29.91
C GLU A 143 9.13 -3.50 -29.06
N LYS A 144 8.48 -2.47 -29.62
CA LYS A 144 7.34 -1.78 -28.99
C LYS A 144 6.17 -2.75 -28.81
N SER A 145 5.55 -2.71 -27.64
CA SER A 145 4.35 -3.49 -27.37
C SER A 145 3.16 -3.00 -28.21
N PRO A 146 2.44 -3.90 -28.92
CA PRO A 146 1.33 -3.51 -29.78
C PRO A 146 0.10 -3.12 -28.96
N VAL A 147 -0.60 -2.11 -29.41
CA VAL A 147 -1.83 -1.60 -28.80
C VAL A 147 -3.08 -1.87 -29.64
N SER A 148 -2.91 -2.44 -30.84
CA SER A 148 -4.01 -2.81 -31.75
C SER A 148 -3.74 -4.16 -32.40
N ALA A 149 -4.81 -4.78 -32.94
CA ALA A 149 -4.69 -6.03 -33.73
C ALA A 149 -3.86 -5.82 -34.99
N GLU A 150 -3.93 -4.64 -35.61
CA GLU A 150 -3.14 -4.27 -36.79
C GLU A 150 -1.63 -4.28 -36.46
N GLU A 151 -1.22 -3.67 -35.32
CA GLU A 151 0.18 -3.69 -34.87
C GLU A 151 0.66 -5.12 -34.58
N VAL A 152 -0.21 -5.99 -34.03
CA VAL A 152 0.10 -7.42 -33.83
C VAL A 152 0.33 -8.12 -35.17
N LEU A 153 -0.54 -7.89 -36.16
CA LEU A 153 -0.41 -8.49 -37.49
C LEU A 153 0.84 -8.00 -38.22
N ALA A 154 1.24 -6.74 -38.01
CA ALA A 154 2.50 -6.22 -38.56
C ALA A 154 3.71 -7.04 -38.10
N TYR A 155 3.70 -7.59 -36.88
CA TYR A 155 4.76 -8.45 -36.37
C TYR A 155 4.59 -9.93 -36.72
N PHE A 156 3.35 -10.45 -36.67
CA PHE A 156 3.10 -11.87 -36.55
C PHE A 156 2.08 -12.44 -37.54
N ASP A 157 1.68 -11.72 -38.62
CA ASP A 157 0.81 -12.29 -39.63
C ASP A 157 1.48 -13.52 -40.26
N GLY A 158 0.70 -14.59 -40.40
CA GLY A 158 1.15 -15.89 -40.89
C GLY A 158 2.02 -16.70 -39.91
N LYS A 159 2.36 -16.14 -38.74
CA LYS A 159 3.23 -16.77 -37.72
C LYS A 159 2.45 -17.21 -36.48
N ILE A 160 1.24 -16.69 -36.24
CA ILE A 160 0.32 -17.08 -35.17
C ILE A 160 -1.00 -17.59 -35.76
N ASP A 161 -1.73 -18.39 -35.00
CA ASP A 161 -2.97 -19.00 -35.46
C ASP A 161 -4.10 -17.98 -35.56
N ALA A 162 -4.21 -17.07 -34.61
CA ALA A 162 -5.24 -16.05 -34.62
C ALA A 162 -4.89 -14.78 -33.82
N VAL A 163 -5.62 -13.72 -34.13
CA VAL A 163 -5.71 -12.48 -33.31
C VAL A 163 -7.19 -12.19 -33.02
N ILE A 164 -7.49 -11.80 -31.82
CA ILE A 164 -8.80 -11.25 -31.45
C ILE A 164 -8.68 -9.73 -31.52
N ASP A 165 -9.43 -9.12 -32.43
CA ASP A 165 -9.53 -7.68 -32.55
C ASP A 165 -10.64 -7.16 -31.61
N GLY A 166 -10.24 -6.59 -30.49
CA GLY A 166 -11.11 -5.94 -29.51
C GLY A 166 -10.93 -4.43 -29.46
N GLY A 167 -10.39 -3.86 -30.53
CA GLY A 167 -10.05 -2.45 -30.59
C GLY A 167 -8.72 -2.11 -29.92
N GLU A 168 -8.44 -0.82 -29.85
CA GLU A 168 -7.19 -0.32 -29.28
C GLU A 168 -7.15 -0.50 -27.74
N SER A 169 -5.95 -0.73 -27.21
CA SER A 169 -5.71 -0.79 -25.75
C SER A 169 -5.81 0.61 -25.15
N GLU A 170 -6.54 0.76 -24.06
CA GLU A 170 -6.89 2.06 -23.46
C GLU A 170 -5.66 2.74 -22.83
N LEU A 171 -4.87 1.98 -22.05
CA LEU A 171 -3.75 2.52 -21.27
C LEU A 171 -2.45 2.63 -22.07
N LYS A 172 -2.27 1.81 -23.09
CA LYS A 172 -1.10 1.81 -24.00
C LYS A 172 0.25 1.63 -23.28
N GLU A 173 0.22 1.20 -22.04
CA GLU A 173 1.36 0.95 -21.18
C GLU A 173 1.25 -0.42 -20.52
N ALA A 174 2.37 -1.09 -20.29
CA ALA A 174 2.38 -2.41 -19.67
C ALA A 174 1.91 -2.36 -18.21
N SER A 175 1.42 -3.50 -17.68
CA SER A 175 1.00 -3.60 -16.28
C SER A 175 2.16 -3.32 -15.31
N THR A 176 1.85 -2.73 -14.17
CA THR A 176 2.77 -2.68 -13.02
C THR A 176 2.91 -4.08 -12.43
N VAL A 177 4.13 -4.44 -12.00
CA VAL A 177 4.44 -5.76 -11.44
C VAL A 177 4.98 -5.60 -10.04
N ILE A 178 4.27 -6.19 -9.08
CA ILE A 178 4.71 -6.27 -7.67
C ILE A 178 5.00 -7.71 -7.27
N SER A 179 6.10 -7.95 -6.58
CA SER A 179 6.39 -9.22 -5.91
C SER A 179 5.94 -9.17 -4.46
N LEU A 180 5.10 -10.14 -4.11
CA LEU A 180 4.65 -10.41 -2.75
C LEU A 180 5.10 -11.80 -2.27
N ALA A 181 5.99 -12.46 -3.03
CA ALA A 181 6.49 -13.80 -2.71
C ALA A 181 7.36 -13.82 -1.44
N GLU A 182 8.00 -12.70 -1.14
CA GLU A 182 8.86 -12.50 0.04
C GLU A 182 8.69 -11.07 0.56
N THR A 183 9.07 -10.83 1.81
CA THR A 183 9.16 -9.49 2.40
C THR A 183 10.62 -9.03 2.45
N PRO A 184 10.91 -7.76 2.20
CA PRO A 184 9.98 -6.70 1.78
C PRO A 184 9.36 -6.95 0.40
N PHE A 185 8.11 -6.52 0.22
CA PHE A 185 7.46 -6.49 -1.09
C PHE A 185 8.21 -5.56 -2.04
N LYS A 186 8.23 -5.88 -3.34
CA LYS A 186 9.03 -5.12 -4.32
C LYS A 186 8.25 -4.84 -5.58
N ILE A 187 8.27 -3.59 -6.02
CA ILE A 187 7.88 -3.26 -7.38
C ILE A 187 8.99 -3.75 -8.33
N ILE A 188 8.68 -4.76 -9.13
CA ILE A 188 9.62 -5.34 -10.12
C ILE A 188 9.63 -4.51 -11.41
N ARG A 189 8.48 -3.94 -11.75
CA ARG A 189 8.32 -3.09 -12.93
C ARG A 189 7.25 -2.04 -12.66
N HIS A 190 7.57 -0.78 -12.88
CA HIS A 190 6.59 0.29 -12.97
C HIS A 190 5.85 0.18 -14.31
N GLY A 191 4.57 0.51 -14.34
CA GLY A 191 3.70 0.45 -15.49
C GLY A 191 2.45 1.30 -15.25
N ALA A 192 1.37 0.97 -15.94
CA ALA A 192 0.14 1.77 -15.97
C ALA A 192 -0.51 2.04 -14.60
N LEU A 193 -0.29 1.21 -13.59
CA LEU A 193 -0.75 1.47 -12.22
C LEU A 193 0.37 2.15 -11.41
N PRO A 194 0.16 3.38 -10.90
CA PRO A 194 1.13 4.07 -10.05
C PRO A 194 1.46 3.29 -8.76
N GLU A 195 2.73 3.30 -8.36
CA GLU A 195 3.16 2.67 -7.10
C GLU A 195 2.45 3.26 -5.88
N SER A 196 2.18 4.57 -5.88
CA SER A 196 1.45 5.25 -4.81
C SER A 196 0.08 4.64 -4.55
N GLU A 197 -0.67 4.28 -5.59
CA GLU A 197 -1.99 3.65 -5.44
C GLU A 197 -1.90 2.25 -4.80
N ILE A 198 -0.84 1.50 -5.14
CA ILE A 198 -0.56 0.19 -4.54
C ILE A 198 -0.26 0.36 -3.04
N VAL A 199 0.61 1.31 -2.69
CA VAL A 199 0.98 1.61 -1.30
C VAL A 199 -0.24 2.08 -0.51
N ASP A 200 -1.06 2.98 -1.07
CA ASP A 200 -2.28 3.48 -0.44
C ASP A 200 -3.31 2.36 -0.18
N ALA A 201 -3.41 1.41 -1.11
CA ALA A 201 -4.26 0.23 -0.92
C ALA A 201 -3.78 -0.65 0.25
N LEU A 202 -2.46 -0.85 0.35
CA LEU A 202 -1.88 -1.62 1.45
C LEU A 202 -2.06 -0.90 2.80
N ILE A 203 -1.83 0.42 2.86
CA ILE A 203 -2.09 1.23 4.06
C ILE A 203 -3.56 1.14 4.47
N SER A 204 -4.48 1.31 3.51
CA SER A 204 -5.93 1.28 3.78
C SER A 204 -6.41 -0.08 4.32
N SER A 205 -5.67 -1.15 4.07
CA SER A 205 -5.96 -2.49 4.61
C SER A 205 -5.39 -2.75 6.00
N MET A 206 -4.50 -1.87 6.48
CA MET A 206 -3.89 -2.02 7.81
C MET A 206 -4.91 -1.76 8.91
N LYS A 207 -4.72 -2.40 10.05
CA LYS A 207 -5.44 -2.09 11.28
C LYS A 207 -4.63 -1.07 12.07
N ILE A 208 -5.17 0.13 12.19
CA ILE A 208 -4.47 1.27 12.79
C ILE A 208 -5.23 1.75 14.02
N VAL A 209 -4.56 1.78 15.16
CA VAL A 209 -5.08 2.33 16.42
C VAL A 209 -4.63 3.77 16.56
N GLY A 210 -5.57 4.69 16.75
CA GLY A 210 -5.30 6.08 17.11
C GLY A 210 -5.35 6.30 18.62
N LEU A 211 -4.32 6.90 19.20
CA LEU A 211 -4.24 7.23 20.62
C LEU A 211 -4.31 8.73 20.80
N SER A 212 -5.26 9.22 21.57
CA SER A 212 -5.44 10.64 21.87
C SER A 212 -5.64 10.87 23.37
N GLY A 213 -5.48 12.10 23.83
CA GLY A 213 -5.62 12.47 25.22
C GLY A 213 -4.57 13.46 25.67
N ARG A 214 -4.77 14.04 26.84
CA ARG A 214 -3.87 15.05 27.43
C ARG A 214 -2.49 14.49 27.72
N THR A 215 -1.52 15.36 27.83
CA THR A 215 -0.17 15.00 28.31
C THR A 215 -0.26 14.31 29.68
N GLY A 216 0.50 13.23 29.89
CA GLY A 216 0.49 12.45 31.14
C GLY A 216 -0.64 11.43 31.26
N SER A 217 -1.54 11.28 30.26
CA SER A 217 -2.65 10.32 30.28
C SER A 217 -2.25 8.85 30.08
N GLY A 218 -0.99 8.56 29.71
CA GLY A 218 -0.51 7.19 29.49
C GLY A 218 -0.31 6.78 28.03
N LYS A 219 -0.44 7.72 27.07
CA LYS A 219 -0.32 7.43 25.61
C LYS A 219 0.98 6.71 25.24
N THR A 220 2.12 7.17 25.76
CA THR A 220 3.42 6.54 25.49
C THR A 220 3.48 5.08 25.96
N THR A 221 2.88 4.77 27.12
CA THR A 221 2.77 3.38 27.60
C THR A 221 1.88 2.56 26.69
N ALA A 222 0.72 3.10 26.29
CA ALA A 222 -0.20 2.45 25.38
C ALA A 222 0.43 2.21 23.99
N LEU A 223 1.19 3.20 23.48
CA LEU A 223 1.93 3.07 22.22
C LEU A 223 2.95 1.93 22.29
N LYS A 224 3.66 1.79 23.43
CA LYS A 224 4.60 0.70 23.66
C LYS A 224 3.88 -0.66 23.69
N VAL A 225 2.69 -0.74 24.29
CA VAL A 225 1.87 -1.98 24.27
C VAL A 225 1.49 -2.36 22.83
N ALA A 226 1.15 -1.40 22.00
CA ALA A 226 0.85 -1.67 20.58
C ALA A 226 2.09 -2.17 19.84
N GLU A 227 3.26 -1.59 20.10
CA GLU A 227 4.55 -2.04 19.55
C GLU A 227 4.87 -3.48 19.97
N ASP A 228 4.67 -3.83 21.25
CA ASP A 228 4.87 -5.18 21.78
C ASP A 228 3.89 -6.21 21.16
N LEU A 229 2.78 -5.75 20.58
CA LEU A 229 1.84 -6.56 19.79
C LEU A 229 2.22 -6.63 18.29
N GLY A 230 3.35 -6.05 17.89
CA GLY A 230 3.85 -6.07 16.52
C GLY A 230 3.34 -4.92 15.64
N ALA A 231 2.75 -3.88 16.23
CA ALA A 231 2.35 -2.69 15.49
C ALA A 231 3.53 -1.74 15.27
N LEU A 232 3.51 -1.02 14.13
CA LEU A 232 4.36 0.14 13.94
C LEU A 232 3.92 1.25 14.90
N ALA A 233 4.79 1.68 15.80
CA ALA A 233 4.53 2.76 16.74
C ALA A 233 4.93 4.12 16.15
N LEU A 234 3.98 5.04 16.04
CA LEU A 234 4.17 6.39 15.49
C LEU A 234 3.78 7.43 16.55
N ASP A 235 4.79 8.07 17.12
CA ASP A 235 4.64 9.22 18.02
C ASP A 235 4.75 10.50 17.19
N CYS A 236 3.64 11.21 17.00
CA CYS A 236 3.60 12.41 16.16
C CYS A 236 4.43 13.58 16.73
N ASP A 237 4.54 13.69 18.05
CA ASP A 237 5.36 14.72 18.68
C ASP A 237 6.85 14.46 18.42
N LYS A 238 7.26 13.19 18.50
CA LYS A 238 8.62 12.77 18.16
C LYS A 238 8.91 12.95 16.67
N ILE A 239 7.98 12.55 15.80
CA ILE A 239 8.09 12.76 14.34
C ILE A 239 8.27 14.25 14.03
N TYR A 240 7.47 15.14 14.63
CA TYR A 240 7.63 16.57 14.46
C TYR A 240 9.02 17.05 14.89
N SER A 241 9.50 16.59 16.05
CA SER A 241 10.85 16.92 16.51
C SER A 241 11.94 16.49 15.53
N GLU A 242 11.86 15.27 15.02
CA GLU A 242 12.80 14.75 14.02
C GLU A 242 12.77 15.57 12.71
N LEU A 243 11.57 15.93 12.25
CA LEU A 243 11.38 16.73 11.04
C LEU A 243 11.91 18.16 11.19
N THR A 244 11.81 18.77 12.38
CA THR A 244 12.37 20.13 12.61
C THR A 244 13.89 20.16 12.49
N GLU A 245 14.57 19.02 12.60
CA GLU A 245 16.04 18.91 12.46
C GLU A 245 16.45 18.45 11.04
N SER A 246 15.62 17.62 10.38
CA SER A 246 16.00 16.91 9.17
C SER A 246 15.33 17.40 7.88
N SER A 247 14.18 18.11 7.96
CA SER A 247 13.42 18.54 6.78
C SER A 247 13.72 19.99 6.39
N GLU A 248 14.45 20.19 5.30
CA GLU A 248 14.73 21.53 4.76
C GLU A 248 13.45 22.24 4.30
N ASP A 249 12.47 21.50 3.78
CA ASP A 249 11.19 22.07 3.36
C ASP A 249 10.39 22.61 4.54
N LEU A 250 10.31 21.84 5.66
CA LEU A 250 9.65 22.31 6.90
C LEU A 250 10.38 23.54 7.46
N LYS A 251 11.70 23.51 7.50
CA LYS A 251 12.54 24.64 7.96
C LYS A 251 12.27 25.87 7.13
N SER A 252 12.23 25.75 5.81
CA SER A 252 11.95 26.85 4.90
C SER A 252 10.54 27.41 5.10
N GLU A 253 9.51 26.58 5.24
CA GLU A 253 8.12 27.01 5.44
C GLU A 253 7.95 27.67 6.83
N LEU A 254 8.57 27.14 7.89
CA LEU A 254 8.55 27.77 9.22
C LEU A 254 9.29 29.10 9.24
N THR A 255 10.43 29.22 8.55
CA THR A 255 11.19 30.46 8.46
C THR A 255 10.44 31.52 7.65
N ALA A 256 9.79 31.12 6.56
CA ALA A 256 8.96 32.04 5.75
C ALA A 256 7.77 32.60 6.53
N GLU A 257 7.12 31.79 7.37
CA GLU A 257 5.93 32.19 8.14
C GLU A 257 6.29 32.95 9.41
N PHE A 258 7.34 32.51 10.15
CA PHE A 258 7.64 33.02 11.49
C PHE A 258 8.96 33.79 11.58
N GLY A 259 9.69 33.97 10.47
CA GLY A 259 10.99 34.64 10.43
C GLY A 259 12.11 33.74 10.99
N ASP A 260 13.15 34.39 11.54
CA ASP A 260 14.33 33.68 12.05
C ASP A 260 14.03 32.94 13.36
N VAL A 261 13.49 31.71 13.20
CA VAL A 261 13.16 30.80 14.32
C VAL A 261 14.16 29.64 14.44
N TYR A 262 15.22 29.63 13.63
CA TYR A 262 16.29 28.64 13.70
C TYR A 262 17.62 29.25 14.16
N ILE A 263 18.43 28.45 14.87
CA ILE A 263 19.84 28.73 15.18
C ILE A 263 20.66 27.62 14.50
N GLY A 264 21.29 27.95 13.37
CA GLY A 264 21.86 26.94 12.51
C GLY A 264 20.77 25.99 12.00
N ASN A 265 20.89 24.68 12.27
CA ASN A 265 19.90 23.68 11.89
C ASN A 265 18.91 23.33 13.02
N THR A 266 18.99 23.96 14.17
CA THR A 266 18.15 23.64 15.33
C THR A 266 17.03 24.66 15.48
N LEU A 267 15.79 24.20 15.62
CA LEU A 267 14.62 25.03 15.86
C LEU A 267 14.73 25.65 17.27
N ASP A 268 14.75 27.00 17.38
CA ASP A 268 14.61 27.73 18.63
C ASP A 268 13.13 27.73 19.08
N ARG A 269 12.77 26.69 19.84
CA ARG A 269 11.40 26.50 20.34
C ARG A 269 10.91 27.69 21.17
N LYS A 270 11.81 28.42 21.84
CA LYS A 270 11.42 29.61 22.62
C LYS A 270 11.07 30.77 21.71
N LYS A 271 11.88 31.03 20.68
CA LYS A 271 11.56 32.03 19.66
C LYS A 271 10.24 31.74 18.97
N LEU A 272 10.03 30.48 18.51
CA LEU A 272 8.79 30.08 17.89
C LEU A 272 7.60 30.24 18.85
N ALA A 273 7.70 29.74 20.07
CA ALA A 273 6.66 29.90 21.10
C ALA A 273 6.27 31.36 21.31
N ASN A 274 7.25 32.27 21.40
CA ASN A 274 7.01 33.71 21.57
C ASN A 274 6.31 34.34 20.35
N ARG A 275 6.47 33.76 19.13
CA ARG A 275 5.79 34.23 17.91
C ARG A 275 4.33 33.81 17.85
N VAL A 276 4.00 32.64 18.41
CA VAL A 276 2.65 32.11 18.37
C VAL A 276 1.86 32.33 19.66
N PHE A 277 2.53 32.69 20.77
CA PHE A 277 1.88 32.90 22.06
C PHE A 277 0.98 34.13 22.01
N GLY A 278 -0.32 33.96 22.27
CA GLY A 278 -1.31 35.03 22.23
C GLY A 278 -1.79 35.46 20.85
N ASP A 279 -1.27 34.85 19.79
CA ASP A 279 -1.74 35.06 18.40
C ASP A 279 -2.40 33.79 17.86
N GLU A 280 -3.74 33.79 17.83
CA GLU A 280 -4.54 32.67 17.34
C GLU A 280 -4.30 32.36 15.87
N LYS A 281 -4.00 33.39 15.05
CA LYS A 281 -3.71 33.17 13.62
C LYS A 281 -2.36 32.50 13.43
N ALA A 282 -1.34 32.97 14.14
CA ALA A 282 -0.01 32.38 14.11
C ALA A 282 -0.04 30.93 14.61
N LEU A 283 -0.81 30.63 15.66
CA LEU A 283 -0.98 29.26 16.16
C LEU A 283 -1.68 28.36 15.10
N LYS A 284 -2.71 28.86 14.42
CA LYS A 284 -3.36 28.14 13.32
C LYS A 284 -2.40 27.87 12.16
N SER A 285 -1.56 28.85 11.80
CA SER A 285 -0.52 28.67 10.78
C SER A 285 0.49 27.60 11.20
N LEU A 286 0.99 27.64 12.43
CA LEU A 286 1.91 26.61 12.94
C LEU A 286 1.29 25.22 12.90
N ASN A 287 0.06 25.07 13.37
CA ASN A 287 -0.63 23.79 13.34
C ASN A 287 -0.83 23.28 11.91
N ARG A 288 -1.24 24.14 10.97
CA ARG A 288 -1.38 23.79 9.55
C ARG A 288 -0.06 23.26 8.96
N ILE A 289 1.04 23.97 9.19
CA ILE A 289 2.37 23.57 8.71
C ILE A 289 2.77 22.24 9.36
N SER A 290 2.72 22.15 10.68
CA SER A 290 3.12 20.95 11.42
C SER A 290 2.32 19.72 11.00
N HIS A 291 0.98 19.83 10.90
CA HIS A 291 0.12 18.71 10.52
C HIS A 291 0.38 18.23 9.10
N LYS A 292 0.67 19.15 8.16
CA LYS A 292 1.04 18.79 6.79
C LYS A 292 2.27 17.88 6.76
N TYR A 293 3.37 18.30 7.40
CA TYR A 293 4.62 17.56 7.34
C TYR A 293 4.59 16.27 8.18
N VAL A 294 3.99 16.31 9.36
CA VAL A 294 3.80 15.11 10.19
C VAL A 294 2.90 14.11 9.48
N GLY A 295 1.80 14.56 8.87
CA GLY A 295 0.90 13.69 8.12
C GLY A 295 1.59 12.99 6.94
N HIS A 296 2.40 13.72 6.17
CA HIS A 296 3.20 13.13 5.08
C HIS A 296 4.19 12.10 5.61
N GLU A 297 4.88 12.39 6.72
CA GLU A 297 5.85 11.45 7.29
C GLU A 297 5.17 10.22 7.90
N VAL A 298 4.01 10.37 8.52
CA VAL A 298 3.18 9.25 8.98
C VAL A 298 2.82 8.33 7.81
N LEU A 299 2.30 8.88 6.71
CA LEU A 299 1.97 8.10 5.50
C LEU A 299 3.21 7.41 4.92
N ARG A 300 4.36 8.11 4.84
CA ARG A 300 5.61 7.53 4.37
C ARG A 300 6.06 6.33 5.22
N ARG A 301 5.98 6.45 6.56
CA ARG A 301 6.33 5.34 7.49
C ARG A 301 5.34 4.19 7.41
N LEU A 302 4.05 4.49 7.30
CA LEU A 302 3.01 3.46 7.09
C LEU A 302 3.24 2.71 5.78
N GLY A 303 3.53 3.42 4.68
CA GLY A 303 3.84 2.82 3.39
C GLY A 303 5.08 1.92 3.45
N ALA A 304 6.16 2.39 4.06
CA ALA A 304 7.36 1.57 4.26
C ALA A 304 7.06 0.31 5.08
N HIS A 305 6.25 0.43 6.15
CA HIS A 305 5.85 -0.70 6.98
C HIS A 305 4.94 -1.68 6.22
N ALA A 306 3.99 -1.17 5.42
CA ALA A 306 3.14 -1.99 4.57
C ALA A 306 3.95 -2.80 3.55
N MET A 307 4.97 -2.18 2.94
CA MET A 307 5.89 -2.85 2.01
C MET A 307 6.80 -3.88 2.71
N GLN A 308 6.97 -3.79 4.03
CA GLN A 308 7.59 -4.84 4.85
C GLN A 308 6.61 -5.97 5.23
N GLY A 309 5.38 -5.93 4.73
CA GLY A 309 4.32 -6.88 5.09
C GLY A 309 3.65 -6.57 6.43
N GLY A 310 3.87 -5.37 6.97
CA GLY A 310 3.25 -4.91 8.22
C GLY A 310 1.74 -4.78 8.09
N LYS A 311 1.02 -5.19 9.13
CA LYS A 311 -0.45 -5.22 9.14
C LYS A 311 -1.06 -4.28 10.17
N PHE A 312 -0.27 -3.89 11.17
CA PHE A 312 -0.75 -3.15 12.34
C PHE A 312 0.08 -1.90 12.55
N ALA A 313 -0.57 -0.81 12.97
CA ALA A 313 0.10 0.40 13.40
C ALA A 313 -0.64 1.04 14.59
N ALA A 314 0.06 1.88 15.34
CA ALA A 314 -0.53 2.73 16.36
C ALA A 314 0.04 4.15 16.22
N ILE A 315 -0.83 5.14 16.29
CA ILE A 315 -0.50 6.55 16.12
C ILE A 315 -0.85 7.30 17.40
N ASP A 316 0.15 7.85 18.08
CA ASP A 316 -0.02 8.74 19.22
C ASP A 316 0.06 10.20 18.75
N ALA A 317 -1.00 10.96 18.99
CA ALA A 317 -1.02 12.39 18.76
C ALA A 317 -1.98 13.09 19.74
N VAL A 318 -1.52 14.17 20.39
CA VAL A 318 -2.39 15.02 21.22
C VAL A 318 -3.47 15.65 20.34
N GLU A 319 -3.10 16.15 19.17
CA GLU A 319 -4.01 16.79 18.19
C GLU A 319 -4.45 15.79 17.08
N LEU A 320 -4.70 14.53 17.44
CA LEU A 320 -5.07 13.47 16.49
C LEU A 320 -6.23 13.88 15.58
N PHE A 321 -7.22 14.58 16.12
CA PHE A 321 -8.45 14.98 15.42
C PHE A 321 -8.37 16.35 14.72
N ALA A 322 -7.25 17.05 14.81
CA ALA A 322 -7.08 18.35 14.15
C ALA A 322 -6.61 18.26 12.70
N GLY A 323 -6.13 17.07 12.27
CA GLY A 323 -5.67 16.80 10.91
C GLY A 323 -6.27 15.53 10.33
N ASP A 324 -5.75 15.10 9.18
CA ASP A 324 -6.27 13.94 8.45
C ASP A 324 -5.78 12.59 9.01
N VAL A 325 -4.84 12.60 9.95
CA VAL A 325 -4.22 11.37 10.49
C VAL A 325 -5.27 10.47 11.19
N SER A 326 -6.26 11.07 11.86
CA SER A 326 -7.35 10.30 12.49
C SER A 326 -8.16 9.48 11.49
N LYS A 327 -8.27 9.92 10.23
CA LYS A 327 -9.00 9.21 9.16
C LYS A 327 -8.31 7.91 8.74
N LEU A 328 -7.03 7.75 9.05
CA LEU A 328 -6.27 6.53 8.81
C LEU A 328 -6.56 5.45 9.86
N CYS A 329 -7.10 5.85 11.02
CA CYS A 329 -7.30 4.94 12.15
C CYS A 329 -8.52 4.05 11.93
N THR A 330 -8.35 2.75 12.13
CA THR A 330 -9.46 1.78 12.19
C THR A 330 -10.30 2.01 13.43
N LYS A 331 -9.63 2.40 14.53
CA LYS A 331 -10.27 2.70 15.81
C LYS A 331 -9.42 3.70 16.60
N THR A 332 -10.08 4.62 17.28
CA THR A 332 -9.45 5.65 18.10
C THR A 332 -9.78 5.48 19.57
N PHE A 333 -8.80 5.71 20.44
CA PHE A 333 -8.94 5.61 21.88
C PHE A 333 -8.58 6.93 22.58
N ALA A 334 -9.50 7.44 23.39
CA ALA A 334 -9.20 8.50 24.35
C ALA A 334 -8.54 7.89 25.59
N LEU A 335 -7.30 8.27 25.84
CA LEU A 335 -6.61 7.89 27.07
C LEU A 335 -6.80 8.99 28.10
N ILE A 336 -7.46 8.68 29.20
CA ILE A 336 -7.73 9.60 30.29
C ILE A 336 -7.10 9.11 31.59
N SER A 337 -6.75 10.02 32.45
CA SER A 337 -6.15 9.73 33.76
C SER A 337 -6.52 10.81 34.75
N ASN A 338 -6.46 10.50 36.04
CA ASN A 338 -6.71 11.48 37.08
C ASN A 338 -5.77 12.69 36.95
N PRO A 339 -6.27 13.94 37.05
CA PRO A 339 -5.47 15.15 36.90
C PRO A 339 -4.24 15.22 37.77
N LYS A 340 -4.30 14.76 39.03
CA LYS A 340 -3.14 14.74 39.92
C LYS A 340 -2.00 13.87 39.37
N LEU A 341 -2.38 12.68 38.88
CA LEU A 341 -1.42 11.74 38.30
C LEU A 341 -0.83 12.28 36.98
N GLN A 342 -1.63 12.97 36.18
CA GLN A 342 -1.11 13.66 35.00
C GLN A 342 -0.05 14.67 35.34
N ILE A 343 -0.31 15.51 36.34
CA ILE A 343 0.62 16.53 36.85
C ILE A 343 1.92 15.86 37.32
N GLU A 344 1.84 14.86 38.21
CA GLU A 344 3.00 14.15 38.74
C GLU A 344 3.86 13.52 37.61
N ARG A 345 3.21 12.88 36.62
CA ARG A 345 3.91 12.29 35.47
C ARG A 345 4.61 13.34 34.62
N VAL A 346 3.97 14.48 34.38
CA VAL A 346 4.53 15.59 33.60
C VAL A 346 5.71 16.21 34.35
N MET A 347 5.57 16.48 35.64
CA MET A 347 6.67 17.00 36.48
C MET A 347 7.88 16.06 36.44
N LYS A 348 7.66 14.75 36.63
CA LYS A 348 8.75 13.78 36.67
C LYS A 348 9.43 13.60 35.31
N ARG A 349 8.67 13.61 34.22
CA ARG A 349 9.20 13.40 32.85
C ARG A 349 9.99 14.61 32.38
N ASP A 350 9.45 15.83 32.62
CA ASP A 350 9.96 17.06 32.01
C ASP A 350 10.84 17.87 32.97
N GLY A 351 10.95 17.47 34.25
CA GLY A 351 11.75 18.15 35.27
C GLY A 351 11.24 19.57 35.60
N ILE A 352 9.92 19.81 35.53
CA ILE A 352 9.30 21.11 35.71
C ILE A 352 8.49 21.18 37.01
N SER A 353 8.22 22.42 37.48
CA SER A 353 7.40 22.65 38.67
C SER A 353 5.93 22.26 38.45
N GLU A 354 5.21 22.04 39.55
CA GLU A 354 3.77 21.75 39.52
C GLU A 354 2.97 22.84 38.79
N GLU A 355 3.29 24.13 39.09
CA GLU A 355 2.65 25.27 38.43
C GLU A 355 2.83 25.22 36.90
N MET A 356 4.03 24.90 36.44
CA MET A 356 4.29 24.73 34.98
C MET A 356 3.58 23.54 34.39
N ALA A 357 3.49 22.43 35.12
CA ALA A 357 2.76 21.24 34.66
C ALA A 357 1.24 21.53 34.52
N ILE A 358 0.65 22.24 35.50
CA ILE A 358 -0.75 22.69 35.47
C ILE A 358 -0.98 23.60 34.25
N LYS A 359 -0.16 24.66 34.06
CA LYS A 359 -0.28 25.58 32.91
C LYS A 359 -0.20 24.83 31.58
N ARG A 360 0.65 23.81 31.47
CA ARG A 360 0.79 22.98 30.27
C ARG A 360 -0.43 22.12 30.02
N LEU A 361 -1.05 21.59 31.05
CA LEU A 361 -2.29 20.82 30.94
C LEU A 361 -3.48 21.73 30.59
N ASP A 362 -3.59 22.91 31.20
CA ASP A 362 -4.67 23.86 30.94
C ASP A 362 -4.64 24.47 29.55
N ALA A 363 -3.45 24.48 28.90
CA ALA A 363 -3.32 24.87 27.50
C ALA A 363 -3.86 23.83 26.50
N GLN A 364 -4.15 22.61 26.96
CA GLN A 364 -4.72 21.54 26.12
C GLN A 364 -6.25 21.50 26.21
N LYS A 365 -6.88 20.83 25.25
CA LYS A 365 -8.31 20.57 25.30
C LYS A 365 -8.67 19.74 26.55
N PRO A 366 -9.89 19.89 27.12
CA PRO A 366 -10.34 19.08 28.23
C PRO A 366 -10.55 17.62 27.85
N ASP A 367 -10.55 16.70 28.81
CA ASP A 367 -10.75 15.26 28.57
C ASP A 367 -12.07 14.97 27.84
N SER A 368 -13.11 15.75 28.08
CA SER A 368 -14.40 15.64 27.39
C SER A 368 -14.25 15.74 25.86
N TYR A 369 -13.37 16.62 25.37
CA TYR A 369 -13.12 16.74 23.93
C TYR A 369 -12.56 15.45 23.33
N TYR A 370 -11.61 14.79 24.00
CA TYR A 370 -11.02 13.55 23.51
C TYR A 370 -12.00 12.39 23.62
N ILE A 371 -12.80 12.35 24.70
CA ILE A 371 -13.85 11.35 24.90
C ILE A 371 -14.90 11.42 23.78
N GLU A 372 -15.39 12.61 23.47
CA GLU A 372 -16.42 12.82 22.45
C GLU A 372 -15.95 12.48 21.02
N LYS A 373 -14.65 12.65 20.75
CA LYS A 373 -14.06 12.44 19.43
C LYS A 373 -13.57 11.03 19.18
N SER A 374 -13.31 10.25 20.22
CA SER A 374 -12.77 8.90 20.11
C SER A 374 -13.87 7.85 20.13
N ASP A 375 -13.59 6.70 19.50
CA ASP A 375 -14.54 5.57 19.47
C ASP A 375 -14.67 4.90 20.83
N GLU A 376 -13.60 4.83 21.63
CA GLU A 376 -13.58 4.26 22.97
C GLU A 376 -12.68 5.04 23.92
N VAL A 377 -12.90 4.81 25.21
CA VAL A 377 -12.10 5.41 26.30
C VAL A 377 -11.32 4.31 27.01
N ILE A 378 -10.04 4.56 27.25
CA ILE A 378 -9.21 3.76 28.15
C ILE A 378 -8.78 4.62 29.31
N GLU A 379 -9.24 4.30 30.51
CA GLU A 379 -8.90 5.02 31.72
C GLU A 379 -7.66 4.42 32.36
N SER A 380 -6.61 5.25 32.51
CA SER A 380 -5.42 4.90 33.28
C SER A 380 -5.70 5.12 34.77
N ARG A 381 -6.24 4.10 35.45
CA ARG A 381 -6.43 4.09 36.91
C ARG A 381 -5.10 3.77 37.57
N PHE A 382 -4.74 4.49 38.45
CA PHE A 382 -3.83 4.96 39.39
C PHE A 382 -2.64 4.13 39.83
N ASP A 383 -2.77 2.92 40.36
CA ASP A 383 -1.74 2.28 41.19
C ASP A 383 -1.21 0.97 40.59
N ASP A 384 -1.80 0.50 39.50
CA ASP A 384 -1.39 -0.71 38.82
C ASP A 384 -1.16 -0.45 37.32
N ILE A 385 0.09 -0.12 36.97
CA ILE A 385 0.51 0.02 35.57
C ILE A 385 0.27 -1.26 34.79
N ASP A 386 0.33 -2.41 35.44
CA ASP A 386 0.13 -3.71 34.82
C ASP A 386 -1.34 -3.93 34.44
N GLU A 387 -2.28 -3.41 35.23
CA GLU A 387 -3.70 -3.42 34.86
C GLU A 387 -3.95 -2.56 33.62
N PHE A 388 -3.38 -1.36 33.56
CA PHE A 388 -3.48 -0.48 32.41
C PHE A 388 -2.89 -1.13 31.14
N ILE A 389 -1.71 -1.76 31.26
CA ILE A 389 -1.07 -2.51 30.17
C ILE A 389 -1.97 -3.66 29.71
N ARG A 390 -2.55 -4.45 30.65
CA ARG A 390 -3.49 -5.53 30.32
C ARG A 390 -4.69 -5.03 29.57
N LEU A 391 -5.29 -3.93 30.01
CA LEU A 391 -6.46 -3.33 29.36
C LEU A 391 -6.14 -2.83 27.96
N CYS A 392 -5.03 -2.09 27.77
CA CYS A 392 -4.55 -1.68 26.45
C CYS A 392 -4.32 -2.90 25.54
N LYS A 393 -3.65 -3.94 26.05
CA LYS A 393 -3.37 -5.17 25.30
C LYS A 393 -4.64 -5.88 24.85
N GLN A 394 -5.66 -5.94 25.73
CA GLN A 394 -6.95 -6.51 25.38
C GLN A 394 -7.62 -5.70 24.26
N LYS A 395 -7.76 -4.38 24.46
CA LYS A 395 -8.43 -3.49 23.52
C LYS A 395 -7.76 -3.45 22.14
N PHE A 396 -6.44 -3.45 22.09
CA PHE A 396 -5.71 -3.43 20.82
C PHE A 396 -5.81 -4.76 20.09
N LYS A 397 -5.84 -5.89 20.80
CA LYS A 397 -6.09 -7.19 20.19
C LYS A 397 -7.47 -7.27 19.52
N GLU A 398 -8.50 -6.64 20.09
CA GLU A 398 -9.84 -6.57 19.49
C GLU A 398 -9.83 -5.82 18.14
N VAL A 399 -8.83 -4.92 17.91
CA VAL A 399 -8.68 -4.20 16.64
C VAL A 399 -7.78 -4.95 15.67
N PHE A 400 -6.71 -5.55 16.17
CA PHE A 400 -5.64 -6.14 15.34
C PHE A 400 -5.97 -7.57 14.87
N ILE A 401 -6.86 -8.26 15.57
CA ILE A 401 -7.25 -9.66 15.29
C ILE A 401 -8.69 -9.73 14.84
#